data_3f55d97ab5b1e36234b3d83862b589ef
#
_entry.id   3f55d97ab5b1e36234b3d83862b589ef
#
_cell.length_a   1.000
_cell.length_b   1.000
_cell.length_c   1.000
_cell.angle_alpha   90.00
_cell.angle_beta   90.00
_cell.angle_gamma   90.00
#
_symmetry.space_group_name_H-M   'P 1'
#
loop_
_entity.id
_entity.type
_entity.pdbx_description
1 polymer ?
#
loop_
_entity_poly.entity_id
_entity_poly.type
_entity_poly.pdbx_seq_one_letter_code
_entity_poly.pdbx_strand_id
1 'polypeptide(L)'
;MKRPLIVTLVSLHASVATGAPDYMDDRSSAEDVVQSLYNAINRSEYLRAWSYFQSGAAPNYADFKSGYNDTRSVELRLGQAVSEGAAGSIETRIPVVIRSHLTDGTHAVFEGCYTLVQVDPSVQDAPPFRPIQISAGHLKKSSSSFEAAAPSCD
;
A
#
# COMPACT_ATOMS: atom_id res chain seq x y z
N MET A 1 67.67 7.61 13.84
CA MET A 1 66.61 7.97 12.86
C MET A 1 65.39 7.10 13.18
N LYS A 2 64.34 7.68 13.77
CA LYS A 2 63.05 7.00 14.10
C LYS A 2 62.08 7.26 12.99
N ARG A 3 61.63 6.20 12.27
CA ARG A 3 60.56 6.31 11.23
C ARG A 3 59.21 6.30 11.91
N PRO A 4 58.31 7.21 11.57
CA PRO A 4 56.93 7.16 12.07
C PRO A 4 56.13 6.07 11.32
N LEU A 5 55.40 5.25 12.07
CA LEU A 5 54.47 4.27 11.57
C LEU A 5 53.15 5.03 11.27
N ILE A 6 52.78 5.10 10.02
CA ILE A 6 51.45 5.68 9.58
C ILE A 6 50.45 4.54 9.65
N VAL A 7 49.55 4.60 10.62
CA VAL A 7 48.40 3.71 10.72
C VAL A 7 47.26 4.31 9.89
N THR A 8 47.00 3.71 8.75
CA THR A 8 45.85 4.10 7.90
C THR A 8 44.60 3.43 8.46
N LEU A 9 43.69 4.22 9.03
CA LEU A 9 42.35 3.76 9.43
C LEU A 9 41.50 3.58 8.16
N VAL A 10 41.17 2.35 7.80
CA VAL A 10 40.20 2.02 6.77
C VAL A 10 38.82 2.05 7.40
N SER A 11 38.04 3.10 7.12
CA SER A 11 36.64 3.21 7.54
C SER A 11 35.79 2.30 6.67
N LEU A 12 35.32 1.20 7.23
CA LEU A 12 34.33 0.32 6.60
C LEU A 12 32.97 1.00 6.67
N HIS A 13 32.49 1.53 5.55
CA HIS A 13 31.11 2.03 5.46
C HIS A 13 30.21 0.83 5.21
N ALA A 14 29.46 0.41 6.23
CA ALA A 14 28.39 -0.56 6.08
C ALA A 14 27.23 0.12 5.34
N SER A 15 27.03 -0.21 4.06
CA SER A 15 25.83 0.16 3.32
C SER A 15 24.67 -0.65 3.89
N VAL A 16 23.73 0.00 4.57
CA VAL A 16 22.47 -0.61 4.97
C VAL A 16 21.64 -0.78 3.69
N ALA A 17 21.62 -1.98 3.14
CA ALA A 17 20.68 -2.34 2.10
C ALA A 17 19.29 -2.33 2.73
N THR A 18 18.45 -1.35 2.36
CA THR A 18 17.03 -1.35 2.69
C THR A 18 16.38 -2.43 1.82
N GLY A 19 16.30 -3.66 2.35
CA GLY A 19 15.58 -4.75 1.70
C GLY A 19 14.08 -4.45 1.60
N ALA A 20 13.37 -5.18 0.72
CA ALA A 20 11.91 -5.13 0.70
C ALA A 20 11.36 -5.52 2.09
N PRO A 21 10.21 -4.95 2.51
CA PRO A 21 9.59 -5.32 3.78
C PRO A 21 9.23 -6.82 3.80
N ASP A 22 9.05 -7.39 5.00
CA ASP A 22 8.59 -8.76 5.14
C ASP A 22 7.27 -8.98 4.38
N TYR A 23 7.09 -10.21 3.87
CA TYR A 23 5.89 -10.57 3.12
C TYR A 23 4.65 -10.52 4.01
N MET A 24 3.60 -9.84 3.55
CA MET A 24 2.29 -9.78 4.19
C MET A 24 1.21 -9.94 3.13
N ASP A 25 0.35 -10.95 3.28
CA ASP A 25 -0.88 -11.14 2.50
C ASP A 25 -1.98 -11.58 3.48
N ASP A 26 -2.58 -10.60 4.15
CA ASP A 26 -3.65 -10.78 5.12
C ASP A 26 -4.95 -10.20 4.54
N ARG A 27 -6.00 -11.03 4.50
CA ARG A 27 -7.34 -10.68 4.01
C ARG A 27 -8.41 -10.91 5.07
N SER A 28 -8.01 -10.88 6.35
CA SER A 28 -8.92 -11.13 7.48
C SER A 28 -9.77 -9.92 7.84
N SER A 29 -9.28 -8.70 7.55
CA SER A 29 -10.03 -7.46 7.69
C SER A 29 -9.84 -6.54 6.49
N ALA A 30 -10.68 -5.51 6.37
CA ALA A 30 -10.54 -4.52 5.32
C ALA A 30 -9.25 -3.71 5.46
N GLU A 31 -8.84 -3.40 6.69
CA GLU A 31 -7.59 -2.73 7.00
C GLU A 31 -6.37 -3.56 6.59
N ASP A 32 -6.40 -4.88 6.88
CA ASP A 32 -5.31 -5.79 6.53
C ASP A 32 -5.16 -5.95 5.02
N VAL A 33 -6.28 -5.92 4.28
CA VAL A 33 -6.26 -5.92 2.80
C VAL A 33 -5.55 -4.67 2.27
N VAL A 34 -5.84 -3.48 2.81
CA VAL A 34 -5.17 -2.23 2.38
C VAL A 34 -3.69 -2.24 2.77
N GLN A 35 -3.33 -2.74 3.95
CA GLN A 35 -1.94 -2.90 4.36
C GLN A 35 -1.20 -3.89 3.43
N SER A 36 -1.84 -5.01 3.11
CA SER A 36 -1.29 -6.03 2.19
C SER A 36 -1.12 -5.49 0.77
N LEU A 37 -2.03 -4.63 0.30
CA LEU A 37 -1.89 -3.93 -0.98
C LEU A 37 -0.58 -3.13 -1.03
N TYR A 38 -0.34 -2.27 -0.03
CA TYR A 38 0.88 -1.45 -0.02
C TYR A 38 2.14 -2.25 0.32
N ASN A 39 2.02 -3.34 1.08
CA ASN A 39 3.11 -4.31 1.21
C ASN A 39 3.50 -4.91 -0.14
N ALA A 40 2.53 -5.30 -0.95
CA ALA A 40 2.78 -5.84 -2.30
C ALA A 40 3.45 -4.79 -3.21
N ILE A 41 2.99 -3.53 -3.18
CA ILE A 41 3.58 -2.43 -3.94
C ILE A 41 5.04 -2.22 -3.52
N ASN A 42 5.32 -2.15 -2.22
CA ASN A 42 6.66 -1.96 -1.67
C ASN A 42 7.63 -3.12 -1.97
N ARG A 43 7.09 -4.29 -2.30
CA ARG A 43 7.84 -5.46 -2.74
C ARG A 43 7.93 -5.58 -4.26
N SER A 44 7.36 -4.61 -5.01
CA SER A 44 7.24 -4.65 -6.47
C SER A 44 6.45 -5.87 -7.00
N GLU A 45 5.58 -6.43 -6.17
CA GLU A 45 4.71 -7.56 -6.47
C GLU A 45 3.36 -7.05 -7.03
N TYR A 46 3.42 -6.35 -8.15
CA TYR A 46 2.27 -5.61 -8.69
C TYR A 46 1.08 -6.48 -9.08
N LEU A 47 1.31 -7.74 -9.50
CA LEU A 47 0.21 -8.67 -9.78
C LEU A 47 -0.54 -9.05 -8.50
N ARG A 48 0.17 -9.26 -7.39
CA ARG A 48 -0.43 -9.46 -6.08
C ARG A 48 -1.19 -8.21 -5.63
N ALA A 49 -0.58 -7.03 -5.78
CA ALA A 49 -1.23 -5.76 -5.46
C ALA A 49 -2.55 -5.58 -6.25
N TRP A 50 -2.53 -5.87 -7.55
CA TRP A 50 -3.70 -5.79 -8.40
C TRP A 50 -4.80 -6.80 -8.04
N SER A 51 -4.43 -7.96 -7.48
CA SER A 51 -5.39 -9.00 -7.09
C SER A 51 -6.27 -8.66 -5.88
N TYR A 52 -5.96 -7.59 -5.16
CA TYR A 52 -6.81 -7.11 -4.06
C TYR A 52 -8.05 -6.35 -4.55
N PHE A 53 -8.07 -5.95 -5.81
CA PHE A 53 -9.20 -5.22 -6.39
C PHE A 53 -10.23 -6.16 -6.99
N GLN A 54 -11.50 -5.77 -6.90
CA GLN A 54 -12.56 -6.39 -7.68
C GLN A 54 -12.33 -6.12 -9.18
N SER A 55 -12.87 -7.00 -10.02
CA SER A 55 -12.84 -6.81 -11.47
C SER A 55 -13.45 -5.45 -11.84
N GLY A 56 -12.70 -4.63 -12.55
CA GLY A 56 -13.09 -3.28 -12.97
C GLY A 56 -12.92 -2.18 -11.92
N ALA A 57 -12.51 -2.50 -10.70
CA ALA A 57 -12.25 -1.51 -9.63
C ALA A 57 -10.86 -0.86 -9.72
N ALA A 58 -9.95 -1.45 -10.45
CA ALA A 58 -8.63 -0.89 -10.79
C ALA A 58 -8.51 -0.77 -12.31
N PRO A 59 -7.56 0.04 -12.83
CA PRO A 59 -7.15 0.01 -14.22
C PRO A 59 -6.76 -1.41 -14.67
N ASN A 60 -6.68 -1.66 -15.97
CA ASN A 60 -6.10 -2.93 -16.43
C ASN A 60 -4.69 -3.10 -15.85
N TYR A 61 -4.23 -4.35 -15.77
CA TYR A 61 -2.97 -4.65 -15.07
C TYR A 61 -1.75 -3.92 -15.63
N ALA A 62 -1.67 -3.70 -16.94
CA ALA A 62 -0.53 -3.00 -17.54
C ALA A 62 -0.47 -1.54 -17.10
N ASP A 63 -1.61 -0.85 -17.11
CA ASP A 63 -1.72 0.54 -16.66
C ASP A 63 -1.51 0.66 -15.15
N PHE A 64 -2.08 -0.26 -14.35
CA PHE A 64 -1.85 -0.32 -12.92
C PHE A 64 -0.36 -0.44 -12.60
N LYS A 65 0.33 -1.41 -13.21
CA LYS A 65 1.75 -1.62 -13.01
C LYS A 65 2.58 -0.41 -13.44
N SER A 66 2.26 0.19 -14.59
CA SER A 66 3.00 1.35 -15.11
C SER A 66 2.87 2.59 -14.21
N GLY A 67 1.76 2.72 -13.50
CA GLY A 67 1.54 3.80 -12.53
C GLY A 67 2.55 3.83 -11.36
N TYR A 68 3.29 2.73 -11.15
CA TYR A 68 4.32 2.63 -10.11
C TYR A 68 5.76 2.64 -10.63
N ASN A 69 5.99 2.90 -11.93
CA ASN A 69 7.33 2.84 -12.54
C ASN A 69 8.34 3.76 -11.83
N ASP A 70 7.89 4.93 -11.38
CA ASP A 70 8.74 5.92 -10.71
C ASP A 70 8.61 5.85 -9.17
N THR A 71 7.89 4.87 -8.64
CA THR A 71 7.67 4.70 -7.20
C THR A 71 8.71 3.75 -6.62
N ARG A 72 9.50 4.24 -5.68
CA ARG A 72 10.47 3.43 -4.93
C ARG A 72 9.83 2.73 -3.73
N SER A 73 8.99 3.45 -2.99
CA SER A 73 8.25 2.93 -1.83
C SER A 73 7.06 3.81 -1.48
N VAL A 74 6.13 3.26 -0.72
CA VAL A 74 4.94 3.96 -0.25
C VAL A 74 4.82 3.76 1.25
N GLU A 75 4.62 4.86 1.99
CA GLU A 75 4.19 4.83 3.39
C GLU A 75 2.67 4.99 3.44
N LEU A 76 2.04 4.27 4.36
CA LEU A 76 0.59 4.24 4.54
C LEU A 76 0.22 4.65 5.95
N ARG A 77 -0.82 5.48 6.06
CA ARG A 77 -1.52 5.75 7.31
C ARG A 77 -3.02 5.59 7.09
N LEU A 78 -3.65 4.73 7.89
CA LEU A 78 -5.08 4.48 7.88
C LEU A 78 -5.80 5.44 8.83
N GLY A 79 -6.97 5.94 8.43
CA GLY A 79 -7.93 6.55 9.31
C GLY A 79 -8.88 5.50 9.93
N GLN A 80 -9.88 5.97 10.64
CA GLN A 80 -10.87 5.07 11.24
C GLN A 80 -11.80 4.50 10.16
N ALA A 81 -11.85 3.19 10.06
CA ALA A 81 -12.76 2.49 9.16
C ALA A 81 -14.21 2.60 9.64
N VAL A 82 -15.12 2.68 8.69
CA VAL A 82 -16.57 2.66 8.93
C VAL A 82 -17.18 1.55 8.09
N SER A 83 -17.88 0.63 8.74
CA SER A 83 -18.50 -0.53 8.08
C SER A 83 -20.03 -0.43 8.15
N GLU A 84 -20.67 -0.77 7.05
CA GLU A 84 -22.12 -0.87 6.92
C GLU A 84 -22.50 -2.23 6.34
N GLY A 85 -23.45 -2.91 6.97
CA GLY A 85 -23.96 -4.21 6.50
C GLY A 85 -25.16 -4.01 5.58
N ALA A 86 -25.21 -4.75 4.47
CA ALA A 86 -26.33 -4.82 3.57
C ALA A 86 -26.49 -6.21 2.97
N ALA A 87 -27.69 -6.80 3.07
CA ALA A 87 -28.18 -7.95 2.33
C ALA A 87 -27.11 -9.02 1.93
N GLY A 88 -26.39 -9.56 2.92
CA GLY A 88 -25.38 -10.60 2.69
C GLY A 88 -23.99 -10.09 2.32
N SER A 89 -23.70 -8.80 2.52
CA SER A 89 -22.38 -8.21 2.40
C SER A 89 -22.11 -7.14 3.45
N ILE A 90 -20.83 -6.86 3.69
CA ILE A 90 -20.36 -5.73 4.49
C ILE A 90 -19.55 -4.84 3.57
N GLU A 91 -19.88 -3.55 3.53
CA GLU A 91 -19.08 -2.53 2.89
C GLU A 91 -18.30 -1.77 3.97
N THR A 92 -17.00 -1.63 3.77
CA THR A 92 -16.13 -0.90 4.68
C THR A 92 -15.42 0.22 3.93
N ARG A 93 -15.55 1.45 4.42
CA ARG A 93 -14.82 2.62 3.92
C ARG A 93 -13.67 2.93 4.84
N ILE A 94 -12.47 3.05 4.28
CA ILE A 94 -11.23 3.31 5.02
C ILE A 94 -10.59 4.58 4.47
N PRO A 95 -10.55 5.65 5.27
CA PRO A 95 -9.77 6.84 4.94
C PRO A 95 -8.28 6.51 4.98
N VAL A 96 -7.53 7.02 4.01
CA VAL A 96 -6.09 6.76 3.92
C VAL A 96 -5.30 8.02 3.59
N VAL A 97 -4.07 8.08 4.07
CA VAL A 97 -3.02 8.97 3.57
C VAL A 97 -1.84 8.11 3.15
N ILE A 98 -1.30 8.38 1.97
CA ILE A 98 -0.08 7.73 1.50
C ILE A 98 0.98 8.78 1.18
N ARG A 99 2.25 8.42 1.40
CA ARG A 99 3.42 9.16 0.92
C ARG A 99 4.18 8.26 -0.03
N SER A 100 4.18 8.63 -1.31
CA SER A 100 4.95 7.95 -2.35
C SER A 100 6.34 8.55 -2.42
N HIS A 101 7.38 7.74 -2.21
CA HIS A 101 8.76 8.10 -2.45
C HIS A 101 9.13 7.74 -3.87
N LEU A 102 9.60 8.71 -4.64
CA LEU A 102 9.93 8.52 -6.05
C LEU A 102 11.41 8.18 -6.25
N THR A 103 11.72 7.62 -7.39
CA THR A 103 13.08 7.19 -7.75
C THR A 103 14.04 8.36 -7.92
N ASP A 104 13.52 9.57 -8.22
CA ASP A 104 14.30 10.82 -8.30
C ASP A 104 14.61 11.45 -6.93
N GLY A 105 14.17 10.81 -5.83
CA GLY A 105 14.36 11.29 -4.46
C GLY A 105 13.29 12.26 -3.96
N THR A 106 12.35 12.66 -4.80
CA THR A 106 11.19 13.46 -4.37
C THR A 106 10.11 12.58 -3.74
N HIS A 107 9.06 13.21 -3.20
CA HIS A 107 7.90 12.51 -2.68
C HIS A 107 6.60 13.25 -3.01
N ALA A 108 5.50 12.53 -2.99
CA ALA A 108 4.17 13.09 -3.14
C ALA A 108 3.24 12.48 -2.08
N VAL A 109 2.35 13.30 -1.54
CA VAL A 109 1.34 12.88 -0.56
C VAL A 109 0.00 12.82 -1.24
N PHE A 110 -0.76 11.75 -0.97
CA PHE A 110 -2.13 11.59 -1.44
C PHE A 110 -3.01 11.24 -0.25
N GLU A 111 -4.24 11.70 -0.30
CA GLU A 111 -5.28 11.41 0.69
C GLU A 111 -6.56 11.01 0.00
N GLY A 112 -7.36 10.19 0.66
CA GLY A 112 -8.64 9.75 0.13
C GLY A 112 -9.20 8.54 0.83
N CYS A 113 -9.92 7.71 0.10
CA CYS A 113 -10.69 6.61 0.66
C CYS A 113 -10.61 5.37 -0.23
N TYR A 114 -10.51 4.21 0.43
CA TYR A 114 -10.84 2.92 -0.17
C TYR A 114 -12.18 2.44 0.33
N THR A 115 -12.96 1.87 -0.57
CA THR A 115 -14.17 1.10 -0.26
C THR A 115 -13.88 -0.36 -0.53
N LEU A 116 -14.17 -1.20 0.46
CA LEU A 116 -13.97 -2.65 0.38
C LEU A 116 -15.31 -3.36 0.60
N VAL A 117 -15.47 -4.50 -0.04
CA VAL A 117 -16.67 -5.33 0.10
C VAL A 117 -16.26 -6.73 0.54
N GLN A 118 -16.94 -7.21 1.57
CA GLN A 118 -16.92 -8.59 2.02
C GLN A 118 -18.30 -9.20 1.78
N VAL A 119 -18.39 -10.14 0.85
CA VAL A 119 -19.61 -10.95 0.68
C VAL A 119 -19.61 -12.03 1.77
N ASP A 120 -20.74 -12.22 2.44
CA ASP A 120 -20.86 -13.28 3.46
C ASP A 120 -20.46 -14.63 2.85
N PRO A 121 -19.48 -15.33 3.45
CA PRO A 121 -19.03 -16.63 2.95
C PRO A 121 -20.15 -17.66 2.82
N SER A 122 -21.18 -17.59 3.68
CA SER A 122 -22.30 -18.55 3.69
C SER A 122 -23.22 -18.42 2.49
N VAL A 123 -23.20 -17.26 1.79
CA VAL A 123 -24.01 -17.04 0.57
C VAL A 123 -23.20 -17.15 -0.72
N GLN A 124 -21.92 -17.45 -0.63
CA GLN A 124 -21.06 -17.69 -1.79
C GLN A 124 -21.13 -19.16 -2.18
N ASP A 125 -22.04 -19.48 -3.09
CA ASP A 125 -22.32 -20.87 -3.53
C ASP A 125 -21.77 -21.20 -4.93
N ALA A 126 -20.98 -20.31 -5.51
CA ALA A 126 -20.36 -20.52 -6.82
C ALA A 126 -18.88 -20.16 -6.82
N PRO A 127 -18.02 -21.03 -7.39
CA PRO A 127 -16.59 -20.73 -7.51
C PRO A 127 -16.31 -19.55 -8.46
N PRO A 128 -15.22 -18.81 -8.28
CA PRO A 128 -14.26 -18.94 -7.17
C PRO A 128 -14.76 -18.22 -5.90
N PHE A 129 -14.29 -18.70 -4.73
CA PHE A 129 -14.49 -17.94 -3.48
C PHE A 129 -13.89 -16.53 -3.60
N ARG A 130 -14.65 -15.54 -3.16
CA ARG A 130 -14.25 -14.13 -3.18
C ARG A 130 -13.95 -13.66 -1.76
N PRO A 131 -12.68 -13.41 -1.40
CA PRO A 131 -12.32 -12.80 -0.13
C PRO A 131 -12.76 -11.32 -0.11
N ILE A 132 -12.42 -10.60 0.98
CA ILE A 132 -12.55 -9.14 1.03
C ILE A 132 -11.76 -8.53 -0.13
N GLN A 133 -12.40 -7.65 -0.90
CA GLN A 133 -11.78 -7.00 -2.07
C GLN A 133 -12.07 -5.50 -2.09
N ILE A 134 -11.14 -4.73 -2.65
CA ILE A 134 -11.31 -3.31 -2.89
C ILE A 134 -12.27 -3.11 -4.07
N SER A 135 -13.42 -2.49 -3.82
CA SER A 135 -14.43 -2.18 -4.82
C SER A 135 -14.27 -0.80 -5.43
N ALA A 136 -13.62 0.13 -4.70
CA ALA A 136 -13.29 1.46 -5.20
C ALA A 136 -12.09 2.05 -4.44
N GLY A 137 -11.37 2.94 -5.11
CA GLY A 137 -10.30 3.74 -4.50
C GLY A 137 -10.28 5.13 -5.12
N HIS A 138 -10.40 6.15 -4.29
CA HIS A 138 -10.34 7.55 -4.70
C HIS A 138 -9.28 8.27 -3.88
N LEU A 139 -8.13 8.53 -4.48
CA LEU A 139 -7.04 9.28 -3.86
C LEU A 139 -6.73 10.52 -4.69
N LYS A 140 -6.58 11.65 -4.03
CA LYS A 140 -6.18 12.93 -4.63
C LYS A 140 -4.85 13.39 -4.03
N LYS A 141 -4.07 14.12 -4.81
CA LYS A 141 -2.82 14.72 -4.32
C LYS A 141 -3.15 15.73 -3.22
N SER A 142 -2.48 15.61 -2.09
CA SER A 142 -2.58 16.54 -0.96
C SER A 142 -1.48 17.61 -1.04
N SER A 143 -1.81 18.82 -0.60
CA SER A 143 -0.83 19.88 -0.34
C SER A 143 -0.26 19.85 1.09
N SER A 144 -0.85 19.04 1.97
CA SER A 144 -0.40 18.85 3.34
C SER A 144 0.78 17.88 3.41
N SER A 145 1.56 17.98 4.50
CA SER A 145 2.55 16.94 4.78
C SER A 145 1.85 15.63 5.15
N PHE A 146 2.58 14.52 5.05
CA PHE A 146 2.05 13.20 5.40
C PHE A 146 1.52 13.12 6.83
N GLU A 147 2.18 13.81 7.76
CA GLU A 147 1.83 13.86 9.18
C GLU A 147 0.61 14.74 9.44
N ALA A 148 0.45 15.83 8.68
CA ALA A 148 -0.61 16.82 8.85
C ALA A 148 -1.89 16.51 8.05
N ALA A 149 -1.79 15.71 6.97
CA ALA A 149 -2.93 15.33 6.17
C ALA A 149 -3.95 14.57 7.03
N ALA A 150 -5.23 14.94 6.91
CA ALA A 150 -6.32 14.29 7.63
C ALA A 150 -7.01 13.29 6.69
N PRO A 151 -6.88 11.97 6.93
CA PRO A 151 -7.56 10.99 6.08
C PRO A 151 -9.08 11.15 6.19
N SER A 152 -9.76 11.29 5.05
CA SER A 152 -11.22 11.42 4.97
C SER A 152 -11.75 10.62 3.77
N CYS A 153 -13.00 10.17 3.90
CA CYS A 153 -13.79 9.55 2.83
C CYS A 153 -14.82 10.51 2.19
N ASP A 154 -14.70 11.79 2.49
CA ASP A 154 -15.61 12.85 1.99
C ASP A 154 -15.10 13.46 0.68
#